data_7d9c0eebcffba16ebc80e5e2b2feeba1
#
_entry.id   7d9c0eebcffba16ebc80e5e2b2feeba1
#
_cell.length_a   1.000
_cell.length_b   1.000
_cell.length_c   1.000
_cell.angle_alpha   90.00
_cell.angle_beta   90.00
_cell.angle_gamma   90.00
#
_symmetry.space_group_name_H-M   'P 1'
#
loop_
_entity.id
_entity.type
_entity.pdbx_description
1 polymer ?
#
loop_
_entity_poly.entity_id
_entity_poly.type
_entity_poly.pdbx_seq_one_letter_code
_entity_poly.pdbx_strand_id
1 'polypeptide(L)'
;NELKKIVLEKKFTKGNGVYKKIEGFKNIYIKSLLKNKIKNKIKAVVACGNGTAGVFAPKILREIGCEVIELDCDLDYTFPKYNPNPEDVKMLKEIANTVKKNNADIGFGFDGDGDRVGVVDDNGIEIYSDKVGLLIARNLSSYKKNQTFVVDVKSTGLFEKDKILLKNNCKTI
;
A
#
# COMPACT_ATOMS: atom_id res chain seq x y z
N ASN A 1 -24.36 -16.74 -6.35
CA ASN A 1 -24.81 -15.72 -5.46
C ASN A 1 -25.57 -16.22 -4.25
N GLU A 2 -25.07 -17.31 -3.68
CA GLU A 2 -25.63 -18.02 -2.55
C GLU A 2 -25.67 -17.16 -1.28
N LEU A 3 -24.59 -16.42 -1.00
CA LEU A 3 -24.51 -15.52 0.16
C LEU A 3 -25.63 -14.46 0.15
N LYS A 4 -25.87 -13.84 -1.02
CA LYS A 4 -26.97 -12.86 -1.20
C LYS A 4 -28.32 -13.51 -0.86
N LYS A 5 -28.56 -14.75 -1.30
CA LYS A 5 -29.80 -15.49 -1.02
C LYS A 5 -29.96 -15.78 0.46
N ILE A 6 -28.90 -16.23 1.14
CA ILE A 6 -28.89 -16.47 2.59
C ILE A 6 -29.28 -15.20 3.36
N VAL A 7 -28.68 -14.04 2.99
CA VAL A 7 -28.97 -12.76 3.65
C VAL A 7 -30.41 -12.31 3.40
N LEU A 8 -30.89 -12.33 2.16
CA LEU A 8 -32.24 -11.87 1.81
C LEU A 8 -33.33 -12.78 2.40
N GLU A 9 -33.11 -14.08 2.42
CA GLU A 9 -34.05 -15.07 2.95
C GLU A 9 -33.89 -15.28 4.46
N LYS A 10 -32.91 -14.60 5.11
CA LYS A 10 -32.59 -14.72 6.53
C LYS A 10 -32.32 -16.17 6.96
N LYS A 11 -31.77 -17.00 6.05
CA LYS A 11 -31.44 -18.40 6.31
C LYS A 11 -30.08 -18.54 6.98
N PHE A 12 -29.94 -17.97 8.17
CA PHE A 12 -28.69 -18.03 8.93
C PHE A 12 -28.59 -19.34 9.71
N THR A 13 -27.41 -19.92 9.75
CA THR A 13 -27.11 -21.06 10.62
C THR A 13 -27.20 -20.62 12.09
N LYS A 14 -27.97 -21.33 12.88
CA LYS A 14 -28.03 -21.12 14.33
C LYS A 14 -26.96 -21.94 15.01
N GLY A 15 -26.31 -21.36 16.01
CA GLY A 15 -25.28 -22.04 16.79
C GLY A 15 -24.93 -21.28 18.06
N ASN A 16 -24.19 -21.91 18.93
CA ASN A 16 -23.67 -21.30 20.16
C ASN A 16 -22.26 -20.76 19.89
N GLY A 17 -22.19 -19.52 19.35
CA GLY A 17 -20.94 -18.83 19.13
C GLY A 17 -20.50 -18.05 20.37
N VAL A 18 -19.18 -17.90 20.53
CA VAL A 18 -18.59 -17.02 21.56
C VAL A 18 -17.89 -15.88 20.87
N TYR A 19 -18.23 -14.65 21.23
CA TYR A 19 -17.51 -13.45 20.79
C TYR A 19 -16.44 -13.11 21.82
N LYS A 20 -15.18 -12.98 21.37
CA LYS A 20 -14.06 -12.53 22.19
C LYS A 20 -13.36 -11.35 21.52
N LYS A 21 -13.40 -10.20 22.16
CA LYS A 21 -12.63 -9.03 21.75
C LYS A 21 -11.18 -9.17 22.23
N ILE A 22 -10.22 -8.99 21.33
CA ILE A 22 -8.79 -8.97 21.66
C ILE A 22 -8.37 -7.51 21.83
N GLU A 23 -8.13 -7.11 23.06
CA GLU A 23 -7.63 -5.76 23.36
C GLU A 23 -6.17 -5.60 22.94
N GLY A 24 -5.83 -4.38 22.48
CA GLY A 24 -4.45 -4.04 22.11
C GLY A 24 -3.97 -4.64 20.77
N PHE A 25 -4.82 -5.33 20.00
CA PHE A 25 -4.43 -5.96 18.75
C PHE A 25 -3.81 -4.97 17.75
N LYS A 26 -4.31 -3.72 17.68
CA LYS A 26 -3.74 -2.64 16.87
C LYS A 26 -2.23 -2.48 17.13
N ASN A 27 -1.82 -2.48 18.38
CA ASN A 27 -0.40 -2.32 18.74
C ASN A 27 0.43 -3.56 18.37
N ILE A 28 -0.14 -4.75 18.48
CA ILE A 28 0.51 -6.00 18.05
C ILE A 28 0.74 -5.95 16.53
N TYR A 29 -0.28 -5.56 15.76
CA TYR A 29 -0.19 -5.41 14.31
C TYR A 29 0.89 -4.39 13.91
N ILE A 30 0.85 -3.17 14.47
CA ILE A 30 1.86 -2.14 14.21
C ILE A 30 3.26 -2.68 14.51
N LYS A 31 3.49 -3.27 15.69
CA LYS A 31 4.79 -3.83 16.06
C LYS A 31 5.28 -4.91 15.09
N SER A 32 4.38 -5.72 14.54
CA SER A 32 4.75 -6.75 13.56
C SER A 32 5.33 -6.18 12.26
N LEU A 33 4.98 -4.94 11.90
CA LEU A 33 5.45 -4.24 10.71
C LEU A 33 6.74 -3.44 10.93
N LEU A 34 7.14 -3.20 12.17
CA LEU A 34 8.31 -2.38 12.54
C LEU A 34 9.63 -3.18 12.58
N LYS A 35 9.77 -4.19 11.74
CA LYS A 35 10.95 -5.07 11.75
C LYS A 35 12.24 -4.38 11.28
N ASN A 36 12.12 -3.41 10.39
CA ASN A 36 13.26 -2.71 9.80
C ASN A 36 13.08 -1.19 9.94
N LYS A 37 14.16 -0.49 10.22
CA LYS A 37 14.21 0.97 10.15
C LYS A 37 14.93 1.40 8.89
N ILE A 38 14.49 2.49 8.29
CA ILE A 38 15.22 3.12 7.19
C ILE A 38 16.47 3.81 7.72
N LYS A 39 17.55 3.78 6.94
CA LYS A 39 18.83 4.40 7.32
C LYS A 39 18.90 5.88 6.96
N ASN A 40 18.26 6.27 5.87
CA ASN A 40 18.26 7.64 5.36
C ASN A 40 17.00 8.38 5.81
N LYS A 41 17.10 9.69 6.00
CA LYS A 41 15.91 10.52 6.16
C LYS A 41 15.13 10.51 4.85
N ILE A 42 13.87 10.12 4.91
CA ILE A 42 12.92 10.15 3.80
C ILE A 42 11.72 10.97 4.27
N LYS A 43 11.37 11.99 3.50
CA LYS A 43 10.16 12.77 3.68
C LYS A 43 9.08 12.21 2.78
N ALA A 44 8.02 11.67 3.35
CA ALA A 44 6.95 11.01 2.63
C ALA A 44 5.61 11.72 2.80
N VAL A 45 4.91 11.97 1.70
CA VAL A 45 3.48 12.30 1.72
C VAL A 45 2.69 11.01 1.83
N VAL A 46 1.73 10.95 2.74
CA VAL A 46 0.87 9.78 2.95
C VAL A 46 -0.57 10.21 2.81
N ALA A 47 -1.20 9.79 1.73
CA ALA A 47 -2.59 10.08 1.41
C ALA A 47 -3.45 8.83 1.62
N CYS A 48 -4.49 8.95 2.43
CA CYS A 48 -5.37 7.83 2.76
C CYS A 48 -6.84 8.04 2.30
N GLY A 49 -7.14 9.21 1.72
CA GLY A 49 -8.48 9.54 1.24
C GLY A 49 -9.57 9.31 2.28
N ASN A 50 -9.26 9.55 3.56
CA ASN A 50 -10.12 9.26 4.72
C ASN A 50 -10.42 7.76 4.95
N GLY A 51 -9.65 6.86 4.32
CA GLY A 51 -9.77 5.41 4.46
C GLY A 51 -9.06 4.84 5.70
N THR A 52 -9.17 3.53 5.88
CA THR A 52 -8.67 2.82 7.07
C THR A 52 -7.14 2.84 7.20
N ALA A 53 -6.41 2.98 6.08
CA ALA A 53 -4.95 3.10 6.09
C ALA A 53 -4.46 4.30 6.93
N GLY A 54 -5.24 5.38 7.06
CA GLY A 54 -4.93 6.55 7.88
C GLY A 54 -4.70 6.23 9.35
N VAL A 55 -5.33 5.18 9.85
CA VAL A 55 -5.18 4.71 11.23
C VAL A 55 -3.80 4.09 11.50
N PHE A 56 -3.10 3.64 10.46
CA PHE A 56 -1.89 2.83 10.57
C PHE A 56 -0.69 3.41 9.81
N ALA A 57 -0.83 3.73 8.55
CA ALA A 57 0.27 4.07 7.65
C ALA A 57 1.11 5.26 8.12
N PRO A 58 0.54 6.42 8.52
CA PRO A 58 1.35 7.54 8.98
C PRO A 58 2.20 7.19 10.20
N LYS A 59 1.60 6.47 11.16
CA LYS A 59 2.31 6.05 12.38
C LYS A 59 3.44 5.08 12.07
N ILE A 60 3.17 4.06 11.26
CA ILE A 60 4.18 3.05 10.89
C ILE A 60 5.36 3.71 10.18
N LEU A 61 5.09 4.58 9.21
CA LEU A 61 6.14 5.27 8.46
C LEU A 61 7.00 6.18 9.35
N ARG A 62 6.40 6.90 10.31
CA ARG A 62 7.17 7.67 11.30
C ARG A 62 8.04 6.78 12.19
N GLU A 63 7.49 5.69 12.66
CA GLU A 63 8.22 4.78 13.55
C GLU A 63 9.37 4.05 12.86
N ILE A 64 9.31 3.82 11.54
CA ILE A 64 10.46 3.30 10.78
C ILE A 64 11.49 4.38 10.41
N GLY A 65 11.18 5.67 10.60
CA GLY A 65 12.14 6.78 10.45
C GLY A 65 11.81 7.80 9.36
N CYS A 66 10.61 7.77 8.76
CA CYS A 66 10.18 8.81 7.80
C CYS A 66 9.74 10.09 8.51
N GLU A 67 10.02 11.23 7.89
CA GLU A 67 9.26 12.45 8.11
C GLU A 67 7.96 12.34 7.29
N VAL A 68 6.78 12.40 7.96
CA VAL A 68 5.50 12.12 7.30
C VAL A 68 4.63 13.37 7.24
N ILE A 69 4.20 13.69 6.03
CA ILE A 69 3.17 14.68 5.73
C ILE A 69 1.87 13.94 5.46
N GLU A 70 0.89 14.13 6.31
CA GLU A 70 -0.42 13.49 6.17
C GLU A 70 -1.32 14.27 5.21
N LEU A 71 -2.04 13.54 4.36
CA LEU A 71 -3.05 14.05 3.45
C LEU A 71 -4.30 13.17 3.57
N ASP A 72 -5.37 13.75 4.12
CA ASP A 72 -6.66 13.08 4.30
C ASP A 72 -6.54 11.73 5.04
N CYS A 73 -5.81 11.73 6.17
CA CYS A 73 -5.56 10.53 6.97
C CYS A 73 -6.54 10.32 8.13
N ASP A 74 -7.38 11.31 8.43
CA ASP A 74 -8.47 11.14 9.40
C ASP A 74 -9.55 10.24 8.82
N LEU A 75 -9.95 9.22 9.60
CA LEU A 75 -10.94 8.23 9.15
C LEU A 75 -12.34 8.86 9.02
N ASP A 76 -12.86 8.86 7.80
CA ASP A 76 -14.22 9.30 7.50
C ASP A 76 -14.84 8.41 6.41
N TYR A 77 -15.76 7.55 6.79
CA TYR A 77 -16.41 6.59 5.88
C TYR A 77 -17.32 7.24 4.83
N THR A 78 -17.51 8.56 4.86
CA THR A 78 -18.25 9.28 3.81
C THR A 78 -17.38 9.66 2.63
N PHE A 79 -16.04 9.57 2.78
CA PHE A 79 -15.05 9.90 1.75
C PHE A 79 -15.30 11.26 1.09
N PRO A 80 -15.26 12.37 1.87
CA PRO A 80 -15.85 13.66 1.47
C PRO A 80 -15.15 14.33 0.29
N LYS A 81 -13.90 14.02 -0.01
CA LYS A 81 -13.11 14.67 -1.07
C LYS A 81 -13.12 13.91 -2.39
N TYR A 82 -12.83 12.63 -2.33
CA TYR A 82 -12.77 11.71 -3.47
C TYR A 82 -12.90 10.27 -3.00
N ASN A 83 -13.24 9.38 -3.91
CA ASN A 83 -13.18 7.96 -3.61
C ASN A 83 -11.71 7.55 -3.44
N PRO A 84 -11.28 7.03 -2.28
CA PRO A 84 -9.90 6.62 -2.07
C PRO A 84 -9.54 5.46 -2.98
N ASN A 85 -8.85 5.79 -4.06
CA ASN A 85 -8.36 4.84 -5.06
C ASN A 85 -7.02 5.37 -5.59
N PRO A 86 -5.92 4.62 -5.46
CA PRO A 86 -4.60 5.05 -5.92
C PRO A 86 -4.50 5.26 -7.44
N GLU A 87 -5.50 4.87 -8.21
CA GLU A 87 -5.62 5.16 -9.64
C GLU A 87 -6.48 6.41 -9.95
N ASP A 88 -7.11 7.01 -8.93
CA ASP A 88 -7.94 8.20 -9.10
C ASP A 88 -7.07 9.43 -9.39
N VAL A 89 -7.35 10.09 -10.52
CA VAL A 89 -6.57 11.25 -10.99
C VAL A 89 -6.62 12.42 -10.01
N LYS A 90 -7.72 12.61 -9.26
CA LYS A 90 -7.82 13.67 -8.26
C LYS A 90 -6.90 13.38 -7.09
N MET A 91 -6.93 12.15 -6.58
CA MET A 91 -6.05 11.71 -5.50
C MET A 91 -4.58 11.82 -5.90
N LEU A 92 -4.20 11.33 -7.07
CA LEU A 92 -2.83 11.42 -7.58
C LEU A 92 -2.35 12.87 -7.74
N LYS A 93 -3.20 13.78 -8.24
CA LYS A 93 -2.86 15.21 -8.34
C LYS A 93 -2.64 15.86 -6.97
N GLU A 94 -3.47 15.54 -5.99
CA GLU A 94 -3.30 16.06 -4.63
C GLU A 94 -1.99 15.57 -4.00
N ILE A 95 -1.65 14.29 -4.19
CA ILE A 95 -0.36 13.73 -3.74
C ILE A 95 0.79 14.45 -4.44
N ALA A 96 0.76 14.56 -5.77
CA ALA A 96 1.80 15.19 -6.57
C ALA A 96 2.03 16.66 -6.18
N ASN A 97 0.96 17.41 -5.98
CA ASN A 97 1.02 18.80 -5.55
C ASN A 97 1.62 18.92 -4.14
N THR A 98 1.23 18.02 -3.23
CA THR A 98 1.71 18.01 -1.84
C THR A 98 3.18 17.62 -1.78
N VAL A 99 3.63 16.65 -2.57
CA VAL A 99 5.03 16.26 -2.72
C VAL A 99 5.87 17.45 -3.15
N LYS A 100 5.50 18.11 -4.26
CA LYS A 100 6.23 19.28 -4.78
C LYS A 100 6.25 20.44 -3.80
N LYS A 101 5.10 20.80 -3.22
CA LYS A 101 4.97 21.92 -2.28
C LYS A 101 5.88 21.78 -1.05
N ASN A 102 6.10 20.54 -0.61
CA ASN A 102 6.84 20.26 0.62
C ASN A 102 8.26 19.74 0.35
N ASN A 103 8.70 19.64 -0.91
CA ASN A 103 9.95 18.99 -1.29
C ASN A 103 10.06 17.60 -0.64
N ALA A 104 9.02 16.80 -0.78
CA ALA A 104 9.00 15.42 -0.27
C ALA A 104 9.68 14.48 -1.27
N ASP A 105 10.32 13.44 -0.78
CA ASP A 105 11.05 12.48 -1.60
C ASP A 105 10.11 11.50 -2.31
N ILE A 106 8.92 11.26 -1.72
CA ILE A 106 7.97 10.27 -2.23
C ILE A 106 6.54 10.56 -1.73
N GLY A 107 5.55 10.18 -2.51
CA GLY A 107 4.14 10.17 -2.12
C GLY A 107 3.54 8.78 -2.19
N PHE A 108 2.74 8.41 -1.18
CA PHE A 108 1.96 7.18 -1.13
C PHE A 108 0.47 7.50 -1.08
N GLY A 109 -0.31 6.85 -1.94
CA GLY A 109 -1.77 6.90 -1.91
C GLY A 109 -2.35 5.53 -1.62
N PHE A 110 -3.15 5.40 -0.56
CA PHE A 110 -3.81 4.16 -0.18
C PHE A 110 -5.29 4.20 -0.54
N ASP A 111 -5.85 3.05 -0.89
CA ASP A 111 -7.30 2.94 -1.10
C ASP A 111 -8.08 2.81 0.21
N GLY A 112 -9.40 2.66 0.12
CA GLY A 112 -10.30 2.77 1.26
C GLY A 112 -10.07 1.75 2.37
N ASP A 113 -9.68 0.53 2.05
CA ASP A 113 -9.35 -0.53 3.00
C ASP A 113 -7.84 -0.78 3.15
N GLY A 114 -7.02 -0.08 2.33
CA GLY A 114 -5.57 -0.04 2.46
C GLY A 114 -4.87 -1.28 1.91
N ASP A 115 -5.50 -2.02 0.99
CA ASP A 115 -4.90 -3.20 0.34
C ASP A 115 -4.17 -2.86 -0.96
N ARG A 116 -4.37 -1.64 -1.50
CA ARG A 116 -3.68 -1.10 -2.68
C ARG A 116 -2.91 0.18 -2.34
N VAL A 117 -1.79 0.37 -3.03
CA VAL A 117 -0.95 1.56 -2.89
C VAL A 117 -0.53 2.11 -4.26
N GLY A 118 -0.71 3.41 -4.45
CA GLY A 118 -0.09 4.18 -5.53
C GLY A 118 1.14 4.92 -5.05
N VAL A 119 2.09 5.14 -5.93
CA VAL A 119 3.36 5.79 -5.61
C VAL A 119 3.59 6.96 -6.56
N VAL A 120 4.04 8.07 -6.00
CA VAL A 120 4.41 9.29 -6.74
C VAL A 120 5.85 9.64 -6.35
N ASP A 121 6.70 9.95 -7.34
CA ASP A 121 8.08 10.35 -7.11
C ASP A 121 8.22 11.82 -6.62
N ASP A 122 9.44 12.25 -6.35
CA ASP A 122 9.80 13.60 -5.90
C ASP A 122 9.45 14.70 -6.92
N ASN A 123 9.30 14.36 -8.20
CA ASN A 123 8.86 15.25 -9.27
C ASN A 123 7.32 15.31 -9.39
N GLY A 124 6.59 14.57 -8.57
CA GLY A 124 5.14 14.44 -8.64
C GLY A 124 4.66 13.57 -9.80
N ILE A 125 5.49 12.64 -10.29
CA ILE A 125 5.16 11.73 -11.37
C ILE A 125 4.76 10.38 -10.75
N GLU A 126 3.64 9.82 -11.22
CA GLU A 126 3.19 8.50 -10.82
C GLU A 126 4.18 7.41 -11.24
N ILE A 127 4.52 6.54 -10.31
CA ILE A 127 5.25 5.30 -10.58
C ILE A 127 4.23 4.16 -10.62
N TYR A 128 3.96 3.65 -11.81
CA TYR A 128 2.99 2.57 -12.00
C TYR A 128 3.32 1.34 -11.16
N SER A 129 2.29 0.67 -10.69
CA SER A 129 2.39 -0.44 -9.73
C SER A 129 3.26 -1.61 -10.22
N ASP A 130 3.28 -1.89 -11.52
CA ASP A 130 4.16 -2.89 -12.13
C ASP A 130 5.66 -2.51 -12.02
N LYS A 131 6.00 -1.22 -12.13
CA LYS A 131 7.36 -0.72 -11.90
C LYS A 131 7.74 -0.78 -10.43
N VAL A 132 6.81 -0.46 -9.53
CA VAL A 132 7.00 -0.65 -8.08
C VAL A 132 7.24 -2.13 -7.78
N GLY A 133 6.45 -3.01 -8.36
CA GLY A 133 6.64 -4.46 -8.28
C GLY A 133 8.02 -4.92 -8.75
N LEU A 134 8.52 -4.36 -9.87
CA LEU A 134 9.86 -4.65 -10.37
C LEU A 134 10.96 -4.19 -9.38
N LEU A 135 10.82 -3.01 -8.76
CA LEU A 135 11.77 -2.54 -7.74
C LEU A 135 11.79 -3.46 -6.52
N ILE A 136 10.62 -3.91 -6.07
CA ILE A 136 10.51 -4.88 -4.99
C ILE A 136 11.16 -6.22 -5.38
N ALA A 137 10.90 -6.71 -6.59
CA ALA A 137 11.51 -7.95 -7.09
C ALA A 137 13.04 -7.87 -7.14
N ARG A 138 13.61 -6.75 -7.61
CA ARG A 138 15.06 -6.50 -7.57
C ARG A 138 15.61 -6.60 -6.15
N ASN A 139 14.95 -5.96 -5.19
CA ASN A 139 15.37 -5.99 -3.80
C ASN A 139 15.29 -7.42 -3.23
N LEU A 140 14.18 -8.12 -3.42
CA LEU A 140 14.01 -9.50 -2.96
C LEU A 140 15.07 -10.44 -3.58
N SER A 141 15.37 -10.29 -4.87
CA SER A 141 16.38 -11.09 -5.57
C SER A 141 17.79 -10.88 -5.03
N SER A 142 18.08 -9.75 -4.40
CA SER A 142 19.37 -9.48 -3.75
C SER A 142 19.58 -10.30 -2.47
N TYR A 143 18.51 -10.61 -1.76
CA TYR A 143 18.56 -11.45 -0.55
C TYR A 143 18.54 -12.94 -0.88
N LYS A 144 17.84 -13.33 -1.95
CA LYS A 144 17.72 -14.73 -2.35
C LYS A 144 17.67 -14.85 -3.87
N LYS A 145 18.66 -15.53 -4.45
CA LYS A 145 18.73 -15.83 -5.88
C LYS A 145 17.76 -16.95 -6.29
N ASN A 146 17.63 -17.20 -7.58
CA ASN A 146 16.83 -18.26 -8.17
C ASN A 146 15.33 -18.17 -7.79
N GLN A 147 14.80 -16.94 -7.66
CA GLN A 147 13.39 -16.73 -7.38
C GLN A 147 12.55 -16.80 -8.66
N THR A 148 11.30 -17.18 -8.52
CA THR A 148 10.28 -17.05 -9.58
C THR A 148 9.30 -15.95 -9.17
N PHE A 149 9.15 -14.94 -10.03
CA PHE A 149 8.17 -13.87 -9.87
C PHE A 149 7.00 -14.13 -10.81
N VAL A 150 5.81 -14.19 -10.25
CA VAL A 150 4.56 -14.30 -11.01
C VAL A 150 4.02 -12.89 -11.20
N VAL A 151 3.76 -12.49 -12.44
CA VAL A 151 3.27 -11.17 -12.77
C VAL A 151 2.02 -11.27 -13.64
N ASP A 152 1.16 -10.26 -13.55
CA ASP A 152 -0.04 -10.18 -14.41
C ASP A 152 0.37 -9.90 -15.87
N VAL A 153 -0.40 -10.39 -16.81
CA VAL A 153 -0.20 -10.18 -18.25
C VAL A 153 -0.15 -8.70 -18.66
N LYS A 154 -0.72 -7.81 -17.85
CA LYS A 154 -0.70 -6.36 -18.05
C LYS A 154 0.57 -5.70 -17.53
N SER A 155 1.40 -6.44 -16.76
CA SER A 155 2.64 -5.91 -16.21
C SER A 155 3.66 -5.60 -17.30
N THR A 156 4.55 -4.67 -16.99
CA THR A 156 5.62 -4.28 -17.92
C THR A 156 6.50 -5.47 -18.31
N GLY A 157 6.82 -5.61 -19.60
CA GLY A 157 7.81 -6.57 -20.10
C GLY A 157 9.24 -6.31 -19.64
N LEU A 158 9.47 -5.32 -18.77
CA LEU A 158 10.78 -5.07 -18.17
C LEU A 158 11.22 -6.17 -17.19
N PHE A 159 10.28 -6.91 -16.59
CA PHE A 159 10.61 -8.01 -15.67
C PHE A 159 11.53 -9.05 -16.34
N GLU A 160 11.19 -9.46 -17.57
CA GLU A 160 11.96 -10.46 -18.32
C GLU A 160 13.33 -9.97 -18.78
N LYS A 161 13.49 -8.64 -18.94
CA LYS A 161 14.69 -7.99 -19.46
C LYS A 161 15.54 -7.36 -18.35
N ASP A 162 15.13 -7.46 -17.12
CA ASP A 162 15.78 -6.79 -16.00
C ASP A 162 17.14 -7.41 -15.69
N LYS A 163 18.21 -6.62 -15.84
CA LYS A 163 19.58 -7.07 -15.65
C LYS A 163 19.89 -7.61 -14.26
N ILE A 164 19.22 -7.09 -13.22
CA ILE A 164 19.42 -7.53 -11.83
C ILE A 164 18.76 -8.88 -11.61
N LEU A 165 17.53 -9.04 -12.09
CA LEU A 165 16.80 -10.30 -12.00
C LEU A 165 17.52 -11.40 -12.77
N LEU A 166 17.95 -11.11 -14.00
CA LEU A 166 18.74 -12.04 -14.82
C LEU A 166 20.06 -12.42 -14.16
N LYS A 167 20.84 -11.45 -13.63
CA LYS A 167 22.08 -11.70 -12.89
C LYS A 167 21.87 -12.60 -11.68
N ASN A 168 20.71 -12.48 -11.02
CA ASN A 168 20.36 -13.29 -9.86
C ASN A 168 19.65 -14.61 -10.23
N ASN A 169 19.65 -14.96 -11.53
CA ASN A 169 19.00 -16.17 -12.07
C ASN A 169 17.53 -16.30 -11.67
N CYS A 170 16.82 -15.18 -11.67
CA CYS A 170 15.38 -15.15 -11.39
C CYS A 170 14.57 -15.39 -12.68
N LYS A 171 13.41 -15.99 -12.53
CA LYS A 171 12.46 -16.24 -13.63
C LYS A 171 11.21 -15.38 -13.42
N THR A 172 10.58 -15.00 -14.54
CA THR A 172 9.27 -14.35 -14.57
C THR A 172 8.28 -15.25 -15.30
N ILE A 173 7.09 -15.44 -14.77
CA ILE A 173 6.00 -16.22 -15.37
C ILE A 173 4.67 -15.49 -15.20
#